data_239877889ce3790ee2ce6a122a2a4dff
#
_entry.id   239877889ce3790ee2ce6a122a2a4dff
#
_cell.length_a   1.000
_cell.length_b   1.000
_cell.length_c   1.000
_cell.angle_alpha   90.00
_cell.angle_beta   90.00
_cell.angle_gamma   90.00
#
_symmetry.space_group_name_H-M   'P 1'
#
loop_
_entity.id
_entity.type
_entity.pdbx_description
1 polymer ?
#
loop_
_entity_poly.entity_id
_entity_poly.type
_entity_poly.pdbx_seq_one_letter_code
_entity_poly.pdbx_strand_id
1 'polypeptide(L)'
;MNRTHLSILGALLIFALPTLAQNTPPVVTNQIADFTEYANAGQRVIDLTTAFADSDVSAAVRLTTVTGAIDIALFGQQKPITVANFLNYVDQGRFFKIDPTNGQLASSFVHRSIPGFIIQGGGYIGTVNPSPSPAPPTQPTQVLPFPAIQNEPGISNKRGTISMAQAGTNANSATSQWFINLADNGGPPNNLDIRSNNSGPYTVFGKVVNNTMNVVDAIAGLPVFNGGTGGPFENIPLRNYTSPNPVMVSNFVSIPGISRISTLTFSVSSNNPTVADATVSGTNLLVAGHQVGSATLTVTATDFDGASVSQNFTVNVVAAPGRLVQLSTRMQVGIGDNALIGGFIMRGPSPKRLMIRGIGPSTGLSGALADPVLELHDHTGAVIASNDNWGDAANRQDMIDTTIAPVSPNESAILTTLPSDPSAANYTAIVHGKNNTTGLGLVEVYDLDSGPGSTLLNISTRGRVDVDPNALIGGFILGGTESKRVLVRAIGPSLAASGVPNPLADPILELHDGNGALLDSNDDWGLSPDQAEIQASGVAPTNPKESAVVRILPTGPFTAIVRGVNNTTGVGSVELYQLN
;
A
#
# COMPACT_ATOMS: atom_id res chain seq x y z
N MET A 1 63.36 3.40 -67.73
CA MET A 1 63.54 2.75 -66.41
C MET A 1 62.43 3.19 -65.49
N ASN A 2 61.35 2.43 -65.48
CA ASN A 2 60.19 2.66 -64.58
C ASN A 2 60.37 1.80 -63.33
N ARG A 3 60.42 2.47 -62.18
CA ARG A 3 60.35 1.79 -60.88
C ARG A 3 58.92 1.88 -60.35
N THR A 4 58.20 0.77 -60.28
CA THR A 4 56.91 0.61 -59.66
C THR A 4 57.10 0.44 -58.15
N HIS A 5 56.58 1.34 -57.33
CA HIS A 5 56.51 1.18 -55.90
C HIS A 5 55.26 0.42 -55.54
N LEU A 6 55.43 -0.76 -54.93
CA LEU A 6 54.38 -1.61 -54.38
C LEU A 6 54.12 -1.16 -52.91
N SER A 7 53.04 -0.46 -52.68
CA SER A 7 52.59 -0.13 -51.31
C SER A 7 51.82 -1.29 -50.71
N ILE A 8 52.36 -1.93 -49.67
CA ILE A 8 51.68 -2.93 -48.87
C ILE A 8 50.83 -2.19 -47.82
N LEU A 9 49.49 -2.24 -47.98
CA LEU A 9 48.52 -1.75 -47.00
C LEU A 9 48.36 -2.81 -45.94
N GLY A 10 48.99 -2.68 -44.78
CA GLY A 10 48.80 -3.54 -43.63
C GLY A 10 47.45 -3.24 -42.97
N ALA A 11 46.51 -4.14 -43.09
CA ALA A 11 45.27 -4.08 -42.32
C ALA A 11 45.55 -4.37 -40.83
N LEU A 12 45.48 -3.33 -40.01
CA LEU A 12 45.57 -3.44 -38.56
C LEU A 12 44.22 -4.03 -38.05
N LEU A 13 44.20 -5.32 -37.76
CA LEU A 13 43.07 -5.94 -37.04
C LEU A 13 43.09 -5.42 -35.60
N ILE A 14 42.26 -4.44 -35.31
CA ILE A 14 41.98 -4.01 -33.93
C ILE A 14 41.09 -5.09 -33.31
N PHE A 15 41.66 -5.99 -32.51
CA PHE A 15 40.91 -6.83 -31.61
C PHE A 15 40.32 -5.93 -30.51
N ALA A 16 39.02 -5.69 -30.57
CA ALA A 16 38.31 -5.09 -29.44
C ALA A 16 38.46 -6.01 -28.23
N LEU A 17 39.22 -5.57 -27.24
CA LEU A 17 39.27 -6.26 -25.94
C LEU A 17 37.87 -6.27 -25.34
N PRO A 18 37.40 -7.40 -24.78
CA PRO A 18 36.13 -7.44 -24.10
C PRO A 18 36.17 -6.48 -22.90
N THR A 19 35.43 -5.40 -22.98
CA THR A 19 35.28 -4.42 -21.90
C THR A 19 34.28 -4.98 -20.89
N LEU A 20 34.51 -4.74 -19.59
CA LEU A 20 33.41 -4.76 -18.61
C LEU A 20 32.30 -3.87 -19.14
N ALA A 21 31.06 -4.23 -18.94
CA ALA A 21 29.96 -3.28 -19.11
C ALA A 21 30.28 -2.05 -18.26
N GLN A 22 30.54 -0.92 -18.91
CA GLN A 22 30.86 0.34 -18.23
C GLN A 22 29.56 0.78 -17.54
N ASN A 23 29.63 1.09 -16.23
CA ASN A 23 28.49 1.63 -15.51
C ASN A 23 28.03 2.93 -16.14
N THR A 24 26.75 3.02 -16.44
CA THR A 24 26.09 4.22 -16.95
C THR A 24 25.19 4.76 -15.83
N PRO A 25 25.34 6.03 -15.44
CA PRO A 25 24.46 6.60 -14.42
C PRO A 25 22.97 6.42 -14.76
N PRO A 26 22.08 6.32 -13.76
CA PRO A 26 20.65 6.32 -13.98
C PRO A 26 20.19 7.57 -14.74
N VAL A 27 19.07 7.50 -15.40
CA VAL A 27 18.49 8.61 -16.15
C VAL A 27 17.10 8.98 -15.65
N VAL A 28 16.73 10.25 -15.75
CA VAL A 28 15.35 10.70 -15.56
C VAL A 28 14.58 10.36 -16.83
N THR A 29 13.60 9.47 -16.71
CA THR A 29 12.73 9.07 -17.84
C THR A 29 11.52 9.96 -17.97
N ASN A 30 10.94 10.37 -16.83
CA ASN A 30 9.85 11.32 -16.79
C ASN A 30 10.06 12.32 -15.66
N GLN A 31 9.84 13.58 -15.94
CA GLN A 31 9.84 14.62 -14.90
C GLN A 31 8.62 14.45 -13.98
N ILE A 32 8.87 14.51 -12.68
CA ILE A 32 7.80 14.67 -11.70
C ILE A 32 7.30 16.11 -11.81
N ALA A 33 6.02 16.28 -12.17
CA ALA A 33 5.46 17.62 -12.34
C ALA A 33 5.27 18.32 -10.98
N ASP A 34 5.35 19.63 -10.96
CA ASP A 34 4.95 20.45 -9.83
C ASP A 34 3.46 20.25 -9.55
N PHE A 35 3.06 20.28 -8.28
CA PHE A 35 1.66 20.12 -7.89
C PHE A 35 1.29 20.92 -6.65
N THR A 36 -0.01 21.04 -6.43
CA THR A 36 -0.59 21.70 -5.25
C THR A 36 -1.20 20.65 -4.33
N GLU A 37 -0.96 20.78 -3.02
CA GLU A 37 -1.55 19.98 -1.96
C GLU A 37 -2.23 20.89 -0.92
N TYR A 38 -3.18 20.33 -0.16
CA TYR A 38 -3.72 21.02 1.00
C TYR A 38 -2.84 20.77 2.24
N ALA A 39 -2.73 21.76 3.09
CA ALA A 39 -2.06 21.61 4.38
C ALA A 39 -2.75 20.52 5.22
N ASN A 40 -1.93 19.62 5.77
CA ASN A 40 -2.39 18.48 6.57
C ASN A 40 -3.37 17.52 5.84
N ALA A 41 -3.33 17.49 4.50
CA ALA A 41 -3.96 16.43 3.72
C ALA A 41 -3.19 15.10 3.92
N GLY A 42 -3.77 13.99 3.49
CA GLY A 42 -3.08 12.70 3.48
C GLY A 42 -1.85 12.71 2.55
N GLN A 43 -0.98 11.70 2.68
CA GLN A 43 0.21 11.60 1.84
C GLN A 43 -0.15 11.30 0.38
N ARG A 44 0.50 12.01 -0.54
CA ARG A 44 0.47 11.70 -1.97
C ARG A 44 1.53 10.66 -2.30
N VAL A 45 1.13 9.61 -3.02
CA VAL A 45 2.03 8.52 -3.45
C VAL A 45 2.45 8.75 -4.90
N ILE A 46 3.77 8.74 -5.16
CA ILE A 46 4.36 8.84 -6.50
C ILE A 46 5.24 7.62 -6.72
N ASP A 47 4.97 6.84 -7.77
CA ASP A 47 5.80 5.70 -8.16
C ASP A 47 7.06 6.18 -8.91
N LEU A 48 8.21 6.01 -8.28
CA LEU A 48 9.50 6.45 -8.80
C LEU A 48 10.03 5.56 -9.94
N THR A 49 9.49 4.35 -10.12
CA THR A 49 9.89 3.48 -11.25
C THR A 49 9.47 4.03 -12.60
N THR A 50 8.50 4.94 -12.62
CA THR A 50 8.08 5.65 -13.83
C THR A 50 8.92 6.88 -14.13
N ALA A 51 9.61 7.43 -13.11
CA ALA A 51 10.36 8.68 -13.20
C ALA A 51 11.86 8.49 -13.48
N PHE A 52 12.40 7.31 -13.14
CA PHE A 52 13.81 7.00 -13.29
C PHE A 52 14.00 5.60 -13.89
N ALA A 53 15.10 5.42 -14.61
CA ALA A 53 15.54 4.11 -15.10
C ALA A 53 17.06 3.98 -15.04
N ASP A 54 17.52 2.75 -14.88
CA ASP A 54 18.91 2.38 -15.10
C ASP A 54 19.06 1.92 -16.56
N SER A 55 20.06 2.42 -17.28
CA SER A 55 20.23 2.16 -18.71
C SER A 55 21.00 0.86 -18.99
N ASP A 56 21.76 0.34 -18.05
CA ASP A 56 22.56 -0.88 -18.22
C ASP A 56 22.06 -2.06 -17.36
N VAL A 57 21.26 -1.81 -16.32
CA VAL A 57 20.60 -2.83 -15.50
C VAL A 57 19.09 -2.77 -15.71
N SER A 58 18.55 -3.70 -16.48
CA SER A 58 17.12 -3.71 -16.81
C SER A 58 16.23 -4.37 -15.75
N ALA A 59 16.81 -5.21 -14.89
CA ALA A 59 16.13 -5.90 -13.80
C ALA A 59 17.16 -6.34 -12.75
N ALA A 60 16.69 -6.60 -11.54
CA ALA A 60 17.51 -7.22 -10.51
C ALA A 60 16.69 -8.26 -9.74
N VAL A 61 17.37 -9.28 -9.22
CA VAL A 61 16.75 -10.34 -8.44
C VAL A 61 17.55 -10.60 -7.17
N ARG A 62 16.85 -11.04 -6.13
CA ARG A 62 17.41 -11.58 -4.90
C ARG A 62 17.20 -13.08 -4.85
N LEU A 63 18.30 -13.82 -4.78
CA LEU A 63 18.29 -15.25 -4.45
C LEU A 63 18.40 -15.36 -2.92
N THR A 64 17.32 -15.71 -2.25
CA THR A 64 17.33 -15.99 -0.82
C THR A 64 17.87 -17.41 -0.63
N THR A 65 19.10 -17.55 -0.20
CA THR A 65 19.69 -18.85 0.11
C THR A 65 19.61 -19.14 1.61
N VAL A 66 19.77 -20.39 1.98
CA VAL A 66 19.88 -20.80 3.40
C VAL A 66 21.17 -20.32 4.08
N THR A 67 22.09 -19.69 3.32
CA THR A 67 23.35 -19.11 3.80
C THR A 67 23.28 -17.57 3.88
N GLY A 68 22.33 -16.97 3.16
CA GLY A 68 22.13 -15.51 3.07
C GLY A 68 21.55 -15.12 1.72
N ALA A 69 21.28 -13.84 1.53
CA ALA A 69 20.77 -13.31 0.28
C ALA A 69 21.91 -12.99 -0.71
N ILE A 70 21.69 -13.29 -1.99
CA ILE A 70 22.57 -12.90 -3.11
C ILE A 70 21.74 -12.01 -4.04
N ASP A 71 22.13 -10.74 -4.16
CA ASP A 71 21.50 -9.78 -5.06
C ASP A 71 22.24 -9.76 -6.40
N ILE A 72 21.49 -9.81 -7.49
CA ILE A 72 22.03 -9.90 -8.85
C ILE A 72 21.40 -8.84 -9.73
N ALA A 73 22.22 -7.95 -10.29
CA ALA A 73 21.85 -7.02 -11.35
C ALA A 73 21.91 -7.74 -12.70
N LEU A 74 20.91 -7.57 -13.57
CA LEU A 74 20.75 -8.27 -14.84
C LEU A 74 20.92 -7.32 -16.03
N PHE A 75 21.74 -7.71 -17.01
CA PHE A 75 22.13 -6.91 -18.19
C PHE A 75 21.17 -7.11 -19.37
N GLY A 76 19.87 -6.84 -19.19
CA GLY A 76 18.85 -7.15 -20.19
C GLY A 76 18.96 -6.34 -21.49
N GLN A 77 19.57 -5.16 -21.46
CA GLN A 77 19.84 -4.39 -22.68
C GLN A 77 20.91 -5.08 -23.55
N GLN A 78 21.93 -5.66 -22.92
CA GLN A 78 23.05 -6.28 -23.62
C GLN A 78 22.83 -7.78 -23.88
N LYS A 79 22.01 -8.45 -23.05
CA LYS A 79 21.73 -9.89 -23.06
C LYS A 79 20.21 -10.16 -22.99
N PRO A 80 19.41 -9.60 -23.91
CA PRO A 80 17.96 -9.64 -23.83
C PRO A 80 17.38 -11.05 -23.82
N ILE A 81 17.90 -11.97 -24.64
CA ILE A 81 17.42 -13.35 -24.72
C ILE A 81 17.72 -14.10 -23.42
N THR A 82 18.94 -13.95 -22.92
CA THR A 82 19.41 -14.65 -21.72
C THR A 82 18.70 -14.18 -20.47
N VAL A 83 18.55 -12.85 -20.30
CA VAL A 83 17.85 -12.27 -19.16
C VAL A 83 16.37 -12.62 -19.21
N ALA A 84 15.71 -12.54 -20.37
CA ALA A 84 14.31 -12.94 -20.52
C ALA A 84 14.11 -14.43 -20.18
N ASN A 85 15.01 -15.31 -20.62
CA ASN A 85 14.98 -16.73 -20.28
C ASN A 85 15.10 -16.94 -18.75
N PHE A 86 16.09 -16.34 -18.10
CA PHE A 86 16.30 -16.48 -16.66
C PHE A 86 15.08 -15.98 -15.87
N LEU A 87 14.55 -14.80 -16.22
CA LEU A 87 13.37 -14.23 -15.57
C LEU A 87 12.11 -15.07 -15.81
N ASN A 88 11.98 -15.73 -16.97
CA ASN A 88 10.88 -16.65 -17.23
C ASN A 88 10.88 -17.85 -16.26
N TYR A 89 12.06 -18.40 -15.91
CA TYR A 89 12.16 -19.42 -14.86
C TYR A 89 11.77 -18.89 -13.48
N VAL A 90 12.16 -17.66 -13.16
CA VAL A 90 11.81 -16.98 -11.89
C VAL A 90 10.30 -16.74 -11.81
N ASP A 91 9.73 -16.09 -12.82
CA ASP A 91 8.33 -15.63 -12.82
C ASP A 91 7.34 -16.81 -12.87
N GLN A 92 7.71 -17.92 -13.53
CA GLN A 92 6.91 -19.14 -13.57
C GLN A 92 7.22 -20.13 -12.44
N GLY A 93 8.07 -19.74 -11.48
CA GLY A 93 8.38 -20.55 -10.31
C GLY A 93 9.05 -21.88 -10.62
N ARG A 94 9.75 -22.01 -11.79
CA ARG A 94 10.36 -23.29 -12.24
C ARG A 94 11.50 -23.78 -11.34
N PHE A 95 12.07 -22.91 -10.53
CA PHE A 95 13.09 -23.28 -9.54
C PHE A 95 12.51 -23.91 -8.27
N PHE A 96 11.18 -24.11 -8.23
CA PHE A 96 10.43 -24.66 -7.11
C PHE A 96 9.52 -25.80 -7.57
N LYS A 97 9.20 -26.71 -6.64
CA LYS A 97 8.29 -27.84 -6.87
C LYS A 97 7.69 -28.29 -5.54
N ILE A 98 6.43 -28.70 -5.55
CA ILE A 98 5.89 -29.47 -4.41
C ILE A 98 6.55 -30.85 -4.41
N ASP A 99 7.22 -31.18 -3.31
CA ASP A 99 7.82 -32.51 -3.11
C ASP A 99 6.70 -33.53 -2.93
N PRO A 100 6.59 -34.52 -3.85
CA PRO A 100 5.48 -35.48 -3.82
C PRO A 100 5.53 -36.41 -2.61
N THR A 101 6.69 -36.49 -1.93
CA THR A 101 6.90 -37.39 -0.79
C THR A 101 6.33 -36.80 0.51
N ASN A 102 6.42 -35.51 0.71
CA ASN A 102 6.04 -34.85 1.96
C ASN A 102 5.08 -33.66 1.80
N GLY A 103 4.73 -33.27 0.57
CA GLY A 103 3.83 -32.15 0.28
C GLY A 103 4.43 -30.77 0.54
N GLN A 104 5.72 -30.66 0.86
CA GLN A 104 6.37 -29.38 1.13
C GLN A 104 6.92 -28.75 -0.14
N LEU A 105 7.06 -27.42 -0.14
CA LEU A 105 7.72 -26.72 -1.26
C LEU A 105 9.23 -26.98 -1.22
N ALA A 106 9.73 -27.71 -2.21
CA ALA A 106 11.15 -27.90 -2.46
C ALA A 106 11.68 -26.84 -3.41
N SER A 107 12.93 -26.44 -3.22
CA SER A 107 13.59 -25.40 -4.02
C SER A 107 14.84 -25.89 -4.73
N SER A 108 15.27 -25.15 -5.74
CA SER A 108 16.58 -25.36 -6.33
C SER A 108 17.70 -25.09 -5.32
N PHE A 109 18.89 -25.62 -5.60
CA PHE A 109 20.05 -25.49 -4.73
C PHE A 109 21.34 -25.34 -5.54
N VAL A 110 22.41 -24.89 -4.88
CA VAL A 110 23.76 -24.88 -5.45
C VAL A 110 24.25 -26.33 -5.47
N HIS A 111 24.30 -26.91 -6.66
CA HIS A 111 24.61 -28.33 -6.83
C HIS A 111 26.07 -28.61 -7.15
N ARG A 112 26.88 -27.58 -7.45
CA ARG A 112 28.31 -27.70 -7.74
C ARG A 112 29.05 -26.48 -7.21
N SER A 113 30.21 -26.71 -6.58
CA SER A 113 31.13 -25.67 -6.13
C SER A 113 32.55 -26.09 -6.40
N ILE A 114 33.31 -25.27 -7.13
CA ILE A 114 34.75 -25.47 -7.34
C ILE A 114 35.44 -24.21 -6.80
N PRO A 115 36.07 -24.29 -5.62
CA PRO A 115 36.75 -23.16 -5.01
C PRO A 115 37.76 -22.51 -5.96
N GLY A 116 37.73 -21.14 -6.00
CA GLY A 116 38.55 -20.36 -6.90
C GLY A 116 38.11 -20.38 -8.38
N PHE A 117 37.00 -21.08 -8.71
CA PHE A 117 36.45 -21.10 -10.06
C PHE A 117 35.00 -20.65 -10.11
N ILE A 118 34.02 -21.48 -9.74
CA ILE A 118 32.59 -21.16 -9.79
C ILE A 118 31.79 -21.81 -8.66
N ILE A 119 30.59 -21.22 -8.37
CA ILE A 119 29.45 -21.97 -7.83
C ILE A 119 28.35 -22.06 -8.90
N GLN A 120 27.62 -23.18 -8.98
CA GLN A 120 26.62 -23.44 -10.02
C GLN A 120 25.30 -23.91 -9.41
N GLY A 121 24.21 -23.34 -9.90
CA GLY A 121 22.83 -23.61 -9.45
C GLY A 121 21.84 -23.69 -10.60
N GLY A 122 20.53 -23.74 -10.26
CA GLY A 122 19.44 -23.69 -11.24
C GLY A 122 19.20 -24.97 -12.03
N GLY A 123 19.93 -26.07 -11.75
CA GLY A 123 19.77 -27.32 -12.46
C GLY A 123 18.85 -28.33 -11.78
N TYR A 124 18.83 -28.31 -10.46
CA TYR A 124 18.19 -29.36 -9.66
C TYR A 124 17.42 -28.77 -8.47
N ILE A 125 16.32 -29.44 -8.10
CA ILE A 125 15.49 -29.19 -6.94
C ILE A 125 15.74 -30.27 -5.92
N GLY A 126 15.96 -29.92 -4.66
CA GLY A 126 16.25 -30.84 -3.56
C GLY A 126 14.96 -31.50 -3.06
N THR A 127 14.70 -32.75 -3.47
CA THR A 127 13.52 -33.51 -3.05
C THR A 127 13.91 -34.74 -2.20
N VAL A 128 12.97 -35.21 -1.37
CA VAL A 128 13.09 -36.41 -0.57
C VAL A 128 12.93 -37.64 -1.46
N ASN A 129 13.70 -38.68 -1.20
CA ASN A 129 13.54 -39.95 -1.91
C ASN A 129 12.32 -40.72 -1.36
N PRO A 130 11.32 -41.06 -2.19
CA PRO A 130 10.14 -41.79 -1.75
C PRO A 130 10.42 -43.22 -1.27
N SER A 131 11.61 -43.80 -1.62
CA SER A 131 12.01 -45.17 -1.25
C SER A 131 13.44 -45.17 -0.67
N PRO A 132 13.63 -44.65 0.56
CA PRO A 132 14.95 -44.32 1.09
C PRO A 132 15.82 -45.53 1.56
N SER A 133 15.33 -46.77 1.50
CA SER A 133 16.12 -47.93 1.94
C SER A 133 16.19 -49.02 0.84
N PRO A 134 17.39 -49.40 0.38
CA PRO A 134 18.76 -48.99 0.74
C PRO A 134 19.26 -47.71 0.04
N ALA A 135 18.40 -47.01 -0.71
CA ALA A 135 18.77 -45.83 -1.48
C ALA A 135 19.02 -44.58 -0.60
N PRO A 136 19.73 -43.53 -1.09
CA PRO A 136 19.90 -42.26 -0.36
C PRO A 136 18.57 -41.62 -0.01
N PRO A 137 18.45 -40.93 1.14
CA PRO A 137 17.21 -40.28 1.57
C PRO A 137 16.83 -39.05 0.71
N THR A 138 17.71 -38.57 -0.16
CA THR A 138 17.46 -37.50 -1.12
C THR A 138 17.52 -38.00 -2.55
N GLN A 139 16.60 -37.51 -3.38
CA GLN A 139 16.57 -37.76 -4.82
C GLN A 139 16.33 -36.42 -5.55
N PRO A 140 17.41 -35.64 -5.77
CA PRO A 140 17.25 -34.37 -6.48
C PRO A 140 16.59 -34.56 -7.86
N THR A 141 15.59 -33.72 -8.16
CA THR A 141 14.90 -33.71 -9.45
C THR A 141 15.42 -32.59 -10.32
N GLN A 142 15.53 -32.81 -11.62
CA GLN A 142 15.93 -31.77 -12.55
C GLN A 142 14.87 -30.66 -12.64
N VAL A 143 15.31 -29.40 -12.71
CA VAL A 143 14.43 -28.29 -13.05
C VAL A 143 13.86 -28.53 -14.45
N LEU A 144 12.53 -28.44 -14.61
CA LEU A 144 11.88 -28.63 -15.90
C LEU A 144 12.33 -27.54 -16.89
N PRO A 145 13.09 -27.89 -17.94
CA PRO A 145 13.68 -26.88 -18.82
C PRO A 145 12.66 -26.27 -19.78
N PHE A 146 12.84 -24.99 -20.13
CA PHE A 146 12.35 -24.40 -21.36
C PHE A 146 13.27 -24.77 -22.52
N PRO A 147 12.87 -24.49 -23.79
CA PRO A 147 13.75 -24.67 -24.95
C PRO A 147 15.09 -23.94 -24.74
N ALA A 148 16.16 -24.54 -25.23
CA ALA A 148 17.48 -23.93 -25.20
C ALA A 148 17.52 -22.61 -25.98
N ILE A 149 18.33 -21.67 -25.50
CA ILE A 149 18.42 -20.31 -26.06
C ILE A 149 19.68 -20.08 -26.86
N GLN A 150 19.64 -19.09 -27.73
CA GLN A 150 20.81 -18.58 -28.44
C GLN A 150 21.80 -17.99 -27.45
N ASN A 151 23.09 -18.28 -27.66
CA ASN A 151 24.18 -17.73 -26.87
C ASN A 151 24.45 -16.25 -27.21
N GLU A 152 24.68 -15.42 -26.19
CA GLU A 152 24.92 -13.96 -26.30
C GLU A 152 26.27 -13.57 -25.65
N PRO A 153 27.43 -14.04 -26.14
CA PRO A 153 28.72 -13.77 -25.51
C PRO A 153 29.12 -12.30 -25.59
N GLY A 154 30.33 -11.92 -25.11
CA GLY A 154 30.93 -10.61 -25.30
C GLY A 154 31.14 -9.80 -24.02
N ILE A 155 30.57 -10.22 -22.86
CA ILE A 155 30.95 -9.71 -21.54
C ILE A 155 31.87 -10.74 -20.89
N SER A 156 32.96 -10.29 -20.25
CA SER A 156 33.98 -11.15 -19.68
C SER A 156 33.50 -11.84 -18.39
N ASN A 157 33.84 -13.12 -18.24
CA ASN A 157 33.60 -13.95 -17.06
C ASN A 157 34.54 -13.57 -15.91
N LYS A 158 34.32 -12.42 -15.28
CA LYS A 158 35.07 -11.91 -14.13
C LYS A 158 34.45 -12.31 -12.81
N ARG A 159 35.23 -12.25 -11.72
CA ARG A 159 34.73 -12.48 -10.37
C ARG A 159 33.44 -11.67 -10.11
N GLY A 160 32.41 -12.35 -9.58
CA GLY A 160 31.12 -11.78 -9.26
C GLY A 160 30.13 -11.72 -10.43
N THR A 161 30.54 -12.07 -11.67
CA THR A 161 29.58 -12.18 -12.78
C THR A 161 28.82 -13.50 -12.71
N ILE A 162 27.54 -13.48 -13.18
CA ILE A 162 26.69 -14.66 -13.35
C ILE A 162 26.57 -14.98 -14.84
N SER A 163 26.74 -16.27 -15.18
CA SER A 163 26.76 -16.76 -16.56
C SER A 163 25.86 -17.98 -16.73
N MET A 164 25.36 -18.20 -17.96
CA MET A 164 24.60 -19.40 -18.31
C MET A 164 25.53 -20.60 -18.52
N ALA A 165 25.19 -21.71 -17.90
CA ALA A 165 25.85 -23.00 -18.19
C ALA A 165 25.36 -23.56 -19.53
N GLN A 166 26.28 -24.25 -20.24
CA GLN A 166 26.03 -24.90 -21.54
C GLN A 166 26.14 -26.41 -21.38
N ALA A 167 25.45 -27.17 -22.22
CA ALA A 167 25.53 -28.63 -22.26
C ALA A 167 26.35 -29.13 -23.47
N GLY A 168 27.39 -29.91 -23.19
CA GLY A 168 28.25 -30.48 -24.22
C GLY A 168 28.96 -29.42 -25.08
N THR A 169 28.98 -29.64 -26.39
CA THR A 169 29.71 -28.79 -27.36
C THR A 169 28.88 -27.74 -28.04
N ASN A 170 27.57 -27.64 -27.70
CA ASN A 170 26.66 -26.71 -28.34
C ASN A 170 26.59 -25.41 -27.53
N ALA A 171 27.08 -24.30 -28.06
CA ALA A 171 27.01 -22.97 -27.45
C ALA A 171 25.56 -22.48 -27.20
N ASN A 172 24.60 -22.92 -28.03
CA ASN A 172 23.17 -22.59 -27.93
C ASN A 172 22.40 -23.68 -27.14
N SER A 173 22.97 -24.20 -26.05
CA SER A 173 22.39 -25.25 -25.23
C SER A 173 21.92 -24.79 -23.85
N ALA A 174 22.07 -23.52 -23.53
CA ALA A 174 21.70 -22.96 -22.23
C ALA A 174 20.18 -23.04 -22.00
N THR A 175 19.79 -23.47 -20.79
CA THR A 175 18.39 -23.58 -20.36
C THR A 175 18.16 -22.89 -19.00
N SER A 176 18.21 -23.65 -17.87
CA SER A 176 17.94 -23.15 -16.52
C SER A 176 19.19 -22.91 -15.67
N GLN A 177 20.31 -23.59 -16.01
CA GLN A 177 21.51 -23.63 -15.17
C GLN A 177 22.35 -22.36 -15.34
N TRP A 178 22.78 -21.81 -14.22
CA TRP A 178 23.66 -20.66 -14.13
C TRP A 178 24.84 -20.94 -13.19
N PHE A 179 25.90 -20.16 -13.35
CA PHE A 179 27.02 -20.17 -12.41
C PHE A 179 27.49 -18.75 -12.09
N ILE A 180 28.05 -18.58 -10.89
CA ILE A 180 28.69 -17.34 -10.44
C ILE A 180 30.19 -17.56 -10.40
N ASN A 181 30.93 -16.64 -11.01
CA ASN A 181 32.39 -16.67 -11.09
C ASN A 181 33.02 -16.26 -9.74
N LEU A 182 33.91 -17.09 -9.19
CA LEU A 182 34.64 -16.84 -7.96
C LEU A 182 36.00 -16.14 -8.21
N ALA A 183 36.44 -16.13 -9.47
CA ALA A 183 37.67 -15.50 -9.93
C ALA A 183 37.47 -14.92 -11.33
N ASP A 184 38.50 -14.26 -11.88
CA ASP A 184 38.55 -13.84 -13.28
C ASP A 184 38.81 -15.05 -14.16
N ASN A 185 37.76 -15.61 -14.73
CA ASN A 185 37.75 -16.86 -15.47
C ASN A 185 37.73 -16.69 -17.01
N GLY A 186 37.69 -15.46 -17.49
CA GLY A 186 37.60 -15.14 -18.92
C GLY A 186 38.82 -15.60 -19.73
N GLY A 187 40.01 -15.40 -19.16
CA GLY A 187 41.29 -15.83 -19.74
C GLY A 187 41.84 -17.14 -19.18
N PRO A 188 43.11 -17.46 -19.50
CA PRO A 188 43.77 -18.64 -18.96
C PRO A 188 43.82 -18.68 -17.44
N PRO A 189 43.74 -19.85 -16.80
CA PRO A 189 43.63 -21.18 -17.42
C PRO A 189 42.22 -21.59 -17.85
N ASN A 190 41.17 -20.87 -17.42
CA ASN A 190 39.77 -21.29 -17.55
C ASN A 190 39.16 -20.98 -18.92
N ASN A 191 39.54 -19.85 -19.53
CA ASN A 191 39.17 -19.41 -20.89
C ASN A 191 37.65 -19.36 -21.19
N LEU A 192 36.81 -18.95 -20.22
CA LEU A 192 35.36 -18.96 -20.38
C LEU A 192 34.84 -17.92 -21.41
N ASP A 193 35.68 -16.93 -21.81
CA ASP A 193 35.32 -15.91 -22.80
C ASP A 193 35.60 -16.36 -24.24
N ILE A 194 36.27 -17.47 -24.44
CA ILE A 194 36.60 -17.97 -25.76
C ILE A 194 36.13 -19.41 -25.93
N ARG A 195 35.93 -19.83 -27.17
CA ARG A 195 35.62 -21.23 -27.47
C ARG A 195 36.86 -22.06 -27.32
N SER A 196 36.89 -22.98 -26.32
CA SER A 196 37.95 -23.92 -26.13
C SER A 196 37.39 -25.34 -25.99
N ASN A 197 38.04 -26.34 -26.60
CA ASN A 197 37.62 -27.75 -26.53
C ASN A 197 36.13 -27.98 -26.81
N ASN A 198 35.57 -27.22 -27.77
CA ASN A 198 34.15 -27.25 -28.19
C ASN A 198 33.13 -26.74 -27.16
N SER A 199 33.54 -26.03 -26.11
CA SER A 199 32.64 -25.36 -25.16
C SER A 199 32.93 -23.88 -25.08
N GLY A 200 31.97 -23.07 -24.63
CA GLY A 200 32.04 -21.59 -24.58
C GLY A 200 31.88 -20.91 -25.96
N PRO A 201 32.07 -19.60 -26.08
CA PRO A 201 32.13 -18.66 -24.95
C PRO A 201 30.83 -18.68 -24.13
N TYR A 202 30.93 -18.44 -22.82
CA TYR A 202 29.76 -18.46 -21.93
C TYR A 202 29.15 -17.05 -21.80
N THR A 203 27.84 -16.94 -21.88
CA THR A 203 27.13 -15.68 -21.76
C THR A 203 27.11 -15.21 -20.31
N VAL A 204 27.81 -14.13 -19.99
CA VAL A 204 27.60 -13.32 -18.78
C VAL A 204 26.34 -12.49 -18.99
N PHE A 205 25.36 -12.59 -18.07
CA PHE A 205 24.08 -11.89 -18.18
C PHE A 205 23.74 -11.05 -16.95
N GLY A 206 24.65 -10.95 -15.97
CA GLY A 206 24.48 -10.13 -14.78
C GLY A 206 25.71 -10.15 -13.88
N LYS A 207 25.60 -9.44 -12.77
CA LYS A 207 26.64 -9.37 -11.72
C LYS A 207 26.02 -9.39 -10.33
N VAL A 208 26.75 -9.92 -9.35
CA VAL A 208 26.42 -9.84 -7.92
C VAL A 208 26.64 -8.41 -7.42
N VAL A 209 25.68 -7.88 -6.69
CA VAL A 209 25.65 -6.48 -6.20
C VAL A 209 25.38 -6.42 -4.69
N ASN A 210 25.29 -5.21 -4.12
CA ASN A 210 24.97 -4.96 -2.71
C ASN A 210 25.89 -5.67 -1.71
N ASN A 211 27.18 -5.82 -2.05
CA ASN A 211 28.19 -6.55 -1.26
C ASN A 211 27.81 -8.00 -0.93
N THR A 212 26.87 -8.62 -1.67
CA THR A 212 26.42 -9.97 -1.39
C THR A 212 27.38 -11.06 -1.91
N MET A 213 28.53 -10.68 -2.50
CA MET A 213 29.63 -11.62 -2.80
C MET A 213 30.16 -12.35 -1.57
N ASN A 214 30.05 -11.78 -0.37
CA ASN A 214 30.39 -12.44 0.88
C ASN A 214 29.57 -13.71 1.11
N VAL A 215 28.30 -13.75 0.70
CA VAL A 215 27.43 -14.94 0.76
C VAL A 215 27.88 -15.98 -0.26
N VAL A 216 28.22 -15.54 -1.48
CA VAL A 216 28.77 -16.41 -2.53
C VAL A 216 30.08 -17.07 -2.07
N ASP A 217 30.99 -16.28 -1.44
CA ASP A 217 32.24 -16.80 -0.89
C ASP A 217 32.02 -17.75 0.29
N ALA A 218 31.04 -17.47 1.15
CA ALA A 218 30.67 -18.37 2.25
C ALA A 218 30.14 -19.71 1.72
N ILE A 219 29.38 -19.72 0.61
CA ILE A 219 28.94 -20.95 -0.05
C ILE A 219 30.13 -21.68 -0.67
N ALA A 220 31.05 -20.96 -1.32
CA ALA A 220 32.26 -21.54 -1.93
C ALA A 220 33.23 -22.10 -0.89
N GLY A 221 33.21 -21.59 0.34
CA GLY A 221 33.99 -22.05 1.48
C GLY A 221 33.42 -23.30 2.18
N LEU A 222 32.24 -23.78 1.81
CA LEU A 222 31.68 -25.01 2.38
C LEU A 222 32.46 -26.25 1.93
N PRO A 223 32.51 -27.30 2.77
CA PRO A 223 33.07 -28.60 2.34
C PRO A 223 32.33 -29.11 1.11
N VAL A 224 33.10 -29.58 0.12
CA VAL A 224 32.55 -30.20 -1.09
C VAL A 224 32.71 -31.71 -1.02
N PHE A 225 31.73 -32.42 -1.52
CA PHE A 225 31.65 -33.88 -1.49
C PHE A 225 31.40 -34.41 -2.90
N ASN A 226 31.86 -35.63 -3.15
CA ASN A 226 31.60 -36.35 -4.39
C ASN A 226 30.29 -37.14 -4.27
N GLY A 227 29.21 -36.62 -4.89
CA GLY A 227 27.90 -37.28 -4.97
C GLY A 227 27.75 -38.21 -6.17
N GLY A 228 28.84 -38.47 -6.92
CA GLY A 228 28.89 -39.37 -8.09
C GLY A 228 29.92 -38.90 -9.10
N THR A 229 30.92 -39.75 -9.38
CA THR A 229 32.04 -39.46 -10.29
C THR A 229 31.55 -39.19 -11.72
N GLY A 230 31.96 -38.08 -12.30
CA GLY A 230 31.55 -37.65 -13.65
C GLY A 230 30.11 -37.13 -13.75
N GLY A 231 29.42 -37.03 -12.63
CA GLY A 231 28.03 -36.55 -12.58
C GLY A 231 27.89 -35.06 -12.14
N PRO A 232 26.66 -34.52 -12.17
CA PRO A 232 26.39 -33.13 -11.81
C PRO A 232 26.66 -32.81 -10.33
N PHE A 233 26.82 -33.81 -9.47
CA PHE A 233 27.04 -33.70 -8.02
C PHE A 233 28.47 -34.07 -7.60
N GLU A 234 29.42 -34.14 -8.53
CA GLU A 234 30.80 -34.51 -8.22
C GLU A 234 31.47 -33.57 -7.21
N ASN A 235 31.09 -32.31 -7.20
CA ASN A 235 31.59 -31.28 -6.28
C ASN A 235 30.44 -30.54 -5.61
N ILE A 236 29.57 -31.27 -4.90
CA ILE A 236 28.42 -30.68 -4.23
C ILE A 236 28.81 -30.02 -2.90
N PRO A 237 28.51 -28.73 -2.66
CA PRO A 237 28.72 -28.10 -1.37
C PRO A 237 27.61 -28.54 -0.39
N LEU A 238 28.00 -29.06 0.77
CA LEU A 238 27.05 -29.51 1.80
C LEU A 238 27.28 -28.77 3.12
N ARG A 239 26.17 -28.43 3.74
CA ARG A 239 26.12 -27.80 5.06
C ARG A 239 25.90 -28.84 6.14
N ASN A 240 26.58 -28.68 7.31
CA ASN A 240 26.33 -29.52 8.49
C ASN A 240 26.33 -31.03 8.16
N TYR A 241 27.18 -31.44 7.25
CA TYR A 241 27.28 -32.84 6.78
C TYR A 241 28.58 -33.46 7.25
N THR A 242 28.50 -34.69 7.71
CA THR A 242 29.66 -35.53 8.10
C THR A 242 29.53 -36.90 7.44
N SER A 243 30.50 -37.25 6.57
CA SER A 243 30.58 -38.56 5.98
C SER A 243 30.89 -39.61 7.05
N PRO A 244 30.31 -40.84 7.01
CA PRO A 244 29.52 -41.43 5.92
C PRO A 244 28.00 -41.35 6.10
N ASN A 245 27.49 -40.36 6.84
CA ASN A 245 26.04 -40.20 7.03
C ASN A 245 25.30 -40.04 5.69
N PRO A 246 24.01 -40.40 5.59
CA PRO A 246 23.21 -40.11 4.42
C PRO A 246 23.04 -38.60 4.20
N VAL A 247 23.10 -38.14 2.95
CA VAL A 247 22.84 -36.71 2.60
C VAL A 247 21.33 -36.42 2.69
N MET A 248 20.95 -35.49 3.53
CA MET A 248 19.59 -35.02 3.71
C MET A 248 19.35 -33.74 2.91
N VAL A 249 18.10 -33.44 2.56
CA VAL A 249 17.72 -32.18 1.88
C VAL A 249 18.19 -30.93 2.66
N SER A 250 18.21 -30.99 3.99
CA SER A 250 18.74 -29.95 4.87
C SER A 250 20.25 -29.68 4.74
N ASN A 251 21.00 -30.59 4.16
CA ASN A 251 22.42 -30.40 3.88
C ASN A 251 22.68 -29.58 2.60
N PHE A 252 21.70 -29.47 1.72
CA PHE A 252 21.85 -28.68 0.49
C PHE A 252 21.91 -27.16 0.79
N VAL A 253 22.65 -26.45 -0.04
CA VAL A 253 22.59 -24.99 -0.11
C VAL A 253 21.36 -24.60 -0.93
N SER A 254 20.19 -24.73 -0.31
CA SER A 254 18.90 -24.48 -0.93
C SER A 254 18.65 -22.98 -1.16
N ILE A 255 17.85 -22.66 -2.18
CA ILE A 255 17.43 -21.32 -2.57
C ILE A 255 15.90 -21.22 -2.41
N PRO A 256 15.39 -21.07 -1.16
CA PRO A 256 13.94 -21.10 -0.88
C PRO A 256 13.16 -19.91 -1.44
N GLY A 257 13.82 -18.90 -1.98
CA GLY A 257 13.16 -17.73 -2.58
C GLY A 257 13.98 -17.10 -3.69
N ILE A 258 13.30 -16.69 -4.75
CA ILE A 258 13.85 -15.80 -5.78
C ILE A 258 12.80 -14.74 -6.04
N SER A 259 13.16 -13.47 -5.81
CA SER A 259 12.26 -12.33 -5.98
C SER A 259 12.92 -11.22 -6.79
N ARG A 260 12.10 -10.45 -7.52
CA ARG A 260 12.58 -9.21 -8.14
C ARG A 260 12.86 -8.18 -7.06
N ILE A 261 13.90 -7.38 -7.24
CA ILE A 261 14.23 -6.21 -6.42
C ILE A 261 14.37 -4.98 -7.31
N SER A 262 14.31 -3.79 -6.72
CA SER A 262 14.54 -2.54 -7.46
C SER A 262 15.96 -2.49 -8.01
N THR A 263 16.13 -1.96 -9.22
CA THR A 263 17.45 -1.68 -9.83
C THR A 263 18.07 -0.40 -9.29
N LEU A 264 17.25 0.48 -8.69
CA LEU A 264 17.64 1.76 -8.14
C LEU A 264 17.26 1.85 -6.67
N THR A 265 18.06 2.56 -5.90
CA THR A 265 17.73 3.06 -4.57
C THR A 265 17.40 4.54 -4.66
N PHE A 266 16.47 5.00 -3.81
CA PHE A 266 15.99 6.37 -3.85
C PHE A 266 16.21 7.08 -2.52
N SER A 267 16.49 8.38 -2.61
CA SER A 267 16.50 9.28 -1.46
C SER A 267 15.77 10.57 -1.83
N VAL A 268 15.28 11.29 -0.81
CA VAL A 268 14.59 12.56 -1.00
C VAL A 268 15.05 13.57 0.04
N SER A 269 15.08 14.83 -0.36
CA SER A 269 15.27 15.97 0.55
C SER A 269 14.30 17.08 0.19
N SER A 270 13.91 17.89 1.18
CA SER A 270 13.12 19.09 1.03
C SER A 270 13.96 20.31 1.41
N ASN A 271 13.86 21.38 0.63
CA ASN A 271 14.47 22.66 0.99
C ASN A 271 13.71 23.40 2.11
N ASN A 272 12.43 22.99 2.35
CA ASN A 272 11.58 23.55 3.40
C ASN A 272 10.65 22.47 3.98
N PRO A 273 11.15 21.59 4.87
CA PRO A 273 10.37 20.46 5.40
C PRO A 273 9.21 20.88 6.31
N THR A 274 9.18 22.15 6.79
CA THR A 274 8.02 22.66 7.54
C THR A 274 6.83 22.95 6.64
N VAL A 275 7.04 23.20 5.35
CA VAL A 275 6.00 23.36 4.35
C VAL A 275 5.60 22.03 3.74
N ALA A 276 6.57 21.29 3.20
CA ALA A 276 6.33 19.95 2.69
C ALA A 276 7.59 19.10 2.84
N ASP A 277 7.37 17.84 3.21
CA ASP A 277 8.41 16.81 3.25
C ASP A 277 8.00 15.57 2.46
N ALA A 278 8.92 14.63 2.34
CA ALA A 278 8.61 13.34 1.75
C ALA A 278 9.50 12.25 2.33
N THR A 279 9.00 11.01 2.26
CA THR A 279 9.76 9.80 2.61
C THR A 279 9.71 8.82 1.45
N VAL A 280 10.73 7.95 1.35
CA VAL A 280 10.76 6.86 0.37
C VAL A 280 10.40 5.57 1.07
N SER A 281 9.45 4.83 0.48
CA SER A 281 9.05 3.48 0.91
C SER A 281 9.13 2.54 -0.29
N GLY A 282 10.19 1.74 -0.36
CA GLY A 282 10.49 0.92 -1.54
C GLY A 282 10.74 1.79 -2.78
N THR A 283 9.87 1.68 -3.77
CA THR A 283 9.91 2.50 -5.00
C THR A 283 8.90 3.66 -4.99
N ASN A 284 8.17 3.86 -3.89
CA ASN A 284 7.19 4.91 -3.75
C ASN A 284 7.76 6.10 -2.97
N LEU A 285 7.48 7.31 -3.47
CA LEU A 285 7.69 8.57 -2.77
C LEU A 285 6.36 8.98 -2.11
N LEU A 286 6.39 9.18 -0.80
CA LEU A 286 5.24 9.59 0.00
C LEU A 286 5.44 11.05 0.38
N VAL A 287 4.68 11.95 -0.25
CA VAL A 287 4.78 13.41 -0.04
C VAL A 287 3.69 13.90 0.89
N ALA A 288 4.05 14.71 1.89
CA ALA A 288 3.13 15.34 2.83
C ALA A 288 3.26 16.87 2.81
N GLY A 289 2.11 17.57 2.77
CA GLY A 289 2.03 19.03 2.94
C GLY A 289 1.62 19.38 4.38
N HIS A 290 2.34 20.32 5.02
CA HIS A 290 2.13 20.69 6.43
C HIS A 290 1.64 22.13 6.59
N GLN A 291 2.42 23.11 6.15
CA GLN A 291 2.11 24.54 6.28
C GLN A 291 1.96 25.20 4.91
N VAL A 292 1.13 26.21 4.85
CA VAL A 292 0.92 27.01 3.62
C VAL A 292 2.25 27.62 3.17
N GLY A 293 2.60 27.41 1.92
CA GLY A 293 3.87 27.86 1.34
C GLY A 293 4.29 27.03 0.13
N SER A 294 5.54 27.12 -0.23
CA SER A 294 6.14 26.36 -1.33
C SER A 294 7.41 25.69 -0.85
N ALA A 295 7.59 24.42 -1.22
CA ALA A 295 8.80 23.64 -0.97
C ALA A 295 9.27 22.97 -2.26
N THR A 296 10.57 22.94 -2.49
CA THR A 296 11.19 22.17 -3.57
C THR A 296 11.74 20.87 -2.99
N LEU A 297 11.27 19.75 -3.51
CA LEU A 297 11.77 18.43 -3.19
C LEU A 297 12.77 17.98 -4.25
N THR A 298 13.91 17.42 -3.79
CA THR A 298 14.94 16.81 -4.65
C THR A 298 14.89 15.31 -4.43
N VAL A 299 14.58 14.55 -5.48
CA VAL A 299 14.63 13.08 -5.48
C VAL A 299 15.88 12.65 -6.22
N THR A 300 16.66 11.77 -5.57
CA THR A 300 17.89 11.19 -6.13
C THR A 300 17.71 9.69 -6.29
N ALA A 301 17.94 9.20 -7.49
CA ALA A 301 18.05 7.78 -7.82
C ALA A 301 19.52 7.39 -7.91
N THR A 302 19.90 6.29 -7.26
CA THR A 302 21.29 5.78 -7.23
C THR A 302 21.28 4.31 -7.67
N ASP A 303 22.17 3.95 -8.58
CA ASP A 303 22.36 2.58 -9.05
C ASP A 303 23.21 1.73 -8.08
N PHE A 304 23.44 0.46 -8.44
CA PHE A 304 24.21 -0.47 -7.62
C PHE A 304 25.72 -0.13 -7.55
N ASP A 305 26.25 0.66 -8.48
CA ASP A 305 27.65 1.07 -8.53
C ASP A 305 27.88 2.44 -7.87
N GLY A 306 26.81 3.10 -7.41
CA GLY A 306 26.82 4.37 -6.68
C GLY A 306 26.74 5.61 -7.57
N ALA A 307 26.54 5.46 -8.88
CA ALA A 307 26.26 6.61 -9.75
C ALA A 307 24.81 7.06 -9.54
N SER A 308 24.54 8.35 -9.65
CA SER A 308 23.24 8.90 -9.31
C SER A 308 22.79 10.01 -10.24
N VAL A 309 21.49 10.22 -10.30
CA VAL A 309 20.82 11.33 -10.96
C VAL A 309 19.74 11.89 -10.05
N SER A 310 19.52 13.20 -10.12
CA SER A 310 18.48 13.84 -9.32
C SER A 310 17.54 14.65 -10.22
N GLN A 311 16.29 14.79 -9.76
CA GLN A 311 15.35 15.76 -10.30
C GLN A 311 14.65 16.51 -9.16
N ASN A 312 14.20 17.72 -9.47
CA ASN A 312 13.48 18.58 -8.56
C ASN A 312 12.04 18.80 -9.04
N PHE A 313 11.14 18.94 -8.09
CA PHE A 313 9.78 19.40 -8.34
C PHE A 313 9.29 20.25 -7.16
N THR A 314 8.30 21.10 -7.40
CA THR A 314 7.75 22.02 -6.41
C THR A 314 6.41 21.50 -5.88
N VAL A 315 6.26 21.51 -4.56
CA VAL A 315 4.99 21.29 -3.87
C VAL A 315 4.50 22.63 -3.33
N ASN A 316 3.37 23.10 -3.84
CA ASN A 316 2.67 24.29 -3.35
C ASN A 316 1.61 23.85 -2.35
N VAL A 317 1.83 24.13 -1.08
CA VAL A 317 0.88 23.84 -0.03
C VAL A 317 -0.04 25.02 0.18
N VAL A 318 -1.33 24.79 0.04
CA VAL A 318 -2.39 25.81 0.23
C VAL A 318 -3.24 25.48 1.45
N ALA A 319 -3.94 26.49 1.97
CA ALA A 319 -4.87 26.29 3.07
C ALA A 319 -5.95 25.25 2.68
N ALA A 320 -6.19 24.29 3.54
CA ALA A 320 -7.29 23.35 3.35
C ALA A 320 -8.60 24.04 3.77
N PRO A 321 -9.61 24.11 2.89
CA PRO A 321 -10.88 24.73 3.24
C PRO A 321 -11.52 24.03 4.44
N GLY A 322 -12.13 24.81 5.32
CA GLY A 322 -12.90 24.28 6.45
C GLY A 322 -14.04 23.39 5.94
N ARG A 323 -14.16 22.17 6.47
CA ARG A 323 -15.18 21.20 6.05
C ARG A 323 -15.58 20.28 7.19
N LEU A 324 -16.77 19.70 7.09
CA LEU A 324 -17.20 18.64 7.98
C LEU A 324 -16.43 17.35 7.65
N VAL A 325 -15.76 16.79 8.66
CA VAL A 325 -15.00 15.53 8.51
C VAL A 325 -15.57 14.41 9.37
N GLN A 326 -16.37 14.75 10.39
CA GLN A 326 -17.07 13.77 11.22
C GLN A 326 -18.38 14.37 11.70
N LEU A 327 -19.40 13.53 11.71
CA LEU A 327 -20.72 13.81 12.22
C LEU A 327 -21.13 12.66 13.14
N SER A 328 -21.72 12.97 14.28
CA SER A 328 -22.19 11.96 15.23
C SER A 328 -23.49 12.38 15.89
N THR A 329 -24.30 11.43 16.29
CA THR A 329 -25.45 11.69 17.14
C THR A 329 -25.67 10.60 18.17
N ARG A 330 -25.83 11.03 19.41
CA ARG A 330 -26.14 10.17 20.55
C ARG A 330 -27.57 10.40 21.03
N MET A 331 -28.32 9.32 21.18
CA MET A 331 -29.66 9.35 21.74
C MET A 331 -30.10 7.98 22.29
N GLN A 332 -31.25 7.96 22.95
CA GLN A 332 -31.93 6.73 23.30
C GLN A 332 -32.50 6.03 22.06
N VAL A 333 -31.96 4.85 21.72
CA VAL A 333 -32.44 4.00 20.61
C VAL A 333 -33.61 3.20 21.11
N GLY A 334 -34.75 3.36 20.44
CA GLY A 334 -36.01 2.63 20.71
C GLY A 334 -36.29 1.60 19.61
N ILE A 335 -37.54 1.14 19.58
CA ILE A 335 -38.02 0.13 18.62
C ILE A 335 -38.80 0.81 17.49
N GLY A 336 -38.70 0.29 16.27
CA GLY A 336 -39.41 0.76 15.08
C GLY A 336 -39.08 2.23 14.76
N ASP A 337 -40.07 3.10 14.69
CA ASP A 337 -39.93 4.53 14.39
C ASP A 337 -39.09 5.32 15.40
N ASN A 338 -38.77 4.74 16.54
CA ASN A 338 -37.89 5.30 17.57
C ASN A 338 -36.43 4.83 17.43
N ALA A 339 -36.04 4.20 16.32
CA ALA A 339 -34.65 3.91 16.00
C ALA A 339 -33.83 5.20 15.88
N LEU A 340 -32.53 5.12 16.04
CA LEU A 340 -31.63 6.24 15.80
C LEU A 340 -31.42 6.43 14.29
N ILE A 341 -31.89 7.55 13.76
CA ILE A 341 -31.87 7.85 12.33
C ILE A 341 -30.95 9.05 12.07
N GLY A 342 -29.81 8.79 11.41
CA GLY A 342 -28.84 9.80 10.99
C GLY A 342 -28.87 9.99 9.48
N GLY A 343 -29.50 11.06 9.00
CA GLY A 343 -29.45 11.47 7.59
C GLY A 343 -28.22 12.33 7.30
N PHE A 344 -27.59 12.15 6.15
CA PHE A 344 -26.49 13.02 5.69
C PHE A 344 -26.58 13.27 4.19
N ILE A 345 -26.10 14.46 3.79
CA ILE A 345 -26.06 14.90 2.39
C ILE A 345 -24.62 15.10 1.99
N MET A 346 -24.29 14.60 0.81
CA MET A 346 -23.02 14.86 0.15
C MET A 346 -23.23 15.74 -1.07
N ARG A 347 -22.29 16.62 -1.36
CA ARG A 347 -22.28 17.45 -2.57
C ARG A 347 -20.88 17.46 -3.19
N GLY A 348 -20.81 17.41 -4.51
CA GLY A 348 -19.58 17.52 -5.30
C GLY A 348 -19.52 16.48 -6.40
N PRO A 349 -18.50 16.55 -7.26
CA PRO A 349 -18.44 15.73 -8.48
C PRO A 349 -17.88 14.31 -8.28
N SER A 350 -17.27 14.00 -7.13
CA SER A 350 -16.53 12.77 -6.92
C SER A 350 -17.19 11.84 -5.90
N PRO A 351 -17.16 10.53 -6.08
CA PRO A 351 -17.53 9.57 -5.04
C PRO A 351 -16.76 9.83 -3.76
N LYS A 352 -17.32 9.46 -2.61
CA LYS A 352 -16.73 9.73 -1.30
C LYS A 352 -16.63 8.47 -0.48
N ARG A 353 -15.43 8.21 0.06
CA ARG A 353 -15.16 7.10 0.96
C ARG A 353 -15.53 7.48 2.39
N LEU A 354 -16.45 6.74 2.98
CA LEU A 354 -16.99 7.00 4.31
C LEU A 354 -16.84 5.77 5.21
N MET A 355 -16.63 6.01 6.50
CA MET A 355 -16.86 5.05 7.58
C MET A 355 -18.11 5.47 8.34
N ILE A 356 -19.11 4.58 8.43
CA ILE A 356 -20.32 4.79 9.20
C ILE A 356 -20.30 3.78 10.32
N ARG A 357 -20.56 4.20 11.58
CA ARG A 357 -20.50 3.33 12.75
C ARG A 357 -21.79 3.42 13.55
N GLY A 358 -22.23 2.26 14.07
CA GLY A 358 -23.27 2.15 15.09
C GLY A 358 -22.63 1.70 16.40
N ILE A 359 -22.50 2.62 17.35
CA ILE A 359 -21.76 2.43 18.59
C ILE A 359 -22.72 2.31 19.77
N GLY A 360 -22.43 1.38 20.65
CA GLY A 360 -23.19 1.15 21.89
C GLY A 360 -22.25 0.88 23.07
N PRO A 361 -21.71 -0.35 23.22
CA PRO A 361 -20.91 -0.72 24.38
C PRO A 361 -19.67 0.15 24.60
N SER A 362 -18.98 0.59 23.54
CA SER A 362 -17.76 1.41 23.65
C SER A 362 -18.04 2.84 24.12
N THR A 363 -19.30 3.29 24.20
CA THR A 363 -19.63 4.58 24.79
C THR A 363 -19.29 4.65 26.29
N GLY A 364 -19.22 3.49 26.97
CA GLY A 364 -19.00 3.39 28.41
C GLY A 364 -20.15 3.97 29.26
N LEU A 365 -21.27 4.32 28.64
CA LEU A 365 -22.42 4.92 29.33
C LEU A 365 -23.29 3.87 29.99
N SER A 366 -23.89 4.23 31.13
CA SER A 366 -24.94 3.39 31.75
C SER A 366 -26.16 3.33 30.83
N GLY A 367 -26.68 2.11 30.59
CA GLY A 367 -27.78 1.90 29.68
C GLY A 367 -27.44 1.96 28.20
N ALA A 368 -26.13 1.80 27.84
CA ALA A 368 -25.70 1.71 26.46
C ALA A 368 -26.40 0.57 25.72
N LEU A 369 -26.70 0.76 24.44
CA LEU A 369 -27.25 -0.26 23.56
C LEU A 369 -26.25 -1.43 23.44
N ALA A 370 -26.65 -2.64 23.83
CA ALA A 370 -25.70 -3.75 23.99
C ALA A 370 -25.18 -4.32 22.65
N ASP A 371 -26.02 -4.29 21.61
CA ASP A 371 -25.75 -4.90 20.30
C ASP A 371 -26.43 -4.07 19.21
N PRO A 372 -25.77 -3.01 18.68
CA PRO A 372 -26.30 -2.13 17.64
C PRO A 372 -26.17 -2.75 16.26
N VAL A 373 -27.24 -2.76 15.49
CA VAL A 373 -27.29 -3.11 14.07
C VAL A 373 -27.41 -1.84 13.24
N LEU A 374 -26.59 -1.71 12.21
CA LEU A 374 -26.52 -0.56 11.31
C LEU A 374 -27.03 -0.93 9.92
N GLU A 375 -27.96 -0.13 9.42
CA GLU A 375 -28.40 -0.16 8.02
C GLU A 375 -28.11 1.19 7.35
N LEU A 376 -27.62 1.13 6.11
CA LEU A 376 -27.42 2.29 5.26
C LEU A 376 -28.43 2.27 4.12
N HIS A 377 -29.20 3.34 3.99
CA HIS A 377 -30.24 3.50 2.98
C HIS A 377 -29.86 4.62 2.00
N ASP A 378 -30.29 4.47 0.75
CA ASP A 378 -30.20 5.54 -0.27
C ASP A 378 -31.40 6.49 -0.19
N HIS A 379 -31.44 7.48 -1.10
CA HIS A 379 -32.50 8.48 -1.19
C HIS A 379 -33.91 7.90 -1.50
N THR A 380 -33.99 6.67 -1.98
CA THR A 380 -35.27 5.98 -2.24
C THR A 380 -35.77 5.23 -1.01
N GLY A 381 -34.94 5.12 0.04
CA GLY A 381 -35.18 4.31 1.22
C GLY A 381 -34.76 2.84 1.06
N ALA A 382 -34.11 2.48 -0.03
CA ALA A 382 -33.59 1.13 -0.21
C ALA A 382 -32.34 0.89 0.65
N VAL A 383 -32.27 -0.29 1.33
CA VAL A 383 -31.06 -0.70 2.04
C VAL A 383 -29.96 -1.02 1.02
N ILE A 384 -28.86 -0.30 1.08
CA ILE A 384 -27.70 -0.50 0.20
C ILE A 384 -26.54 -1.20 0.91
N ALA A 385 -26.51 -1.19 2.23
CA ALA A 385 -25.59 -1.97 3.06
C ALA A 385 -26.14 -2.17 4.46
N SER A 386 -25.76 -3.26 5.11
CA SER A 386 -26.07 -3.51 6.53
C SER A 386 -24.91 -4.22 7.20
N ASN A 387 -24.76 -4.01 8.50
CA ASN A 387 -23.77 -4.68 9.32
C ASN A 387 -24.29 -4.82 10.76
N ASP A 388 -24.08 -5.99 11.32
CA ASP A 388 -24.39 -6.31 12.72
C ASP A 388 -23.11 -6.23 13.57
N ASN A 389 -22.08 -6.99 13.21
CA ASN A 389 -20.79 -7.00 13.88
C ASN A 389 -19.69 -6.59 12.89
N TRP A 390 -18.99 -5.51 13.14
CA TRP A 390 -17.97 -5.00 12.21
C TRP A 390 -16.83 -6.00 11.94
N GLY A 391 -16.54 -6.86 12.94
CA GLY A 391 -15.50 -7.88 12.85
C GLY A 391 -15.77 -8.97 11.82
N ASP A 392 -17.04 -9.14 11.39
CA ASP A 392 -17.48 -10.13 10.40
C ASP A 392 -17.51 -9.57 8.97
N ALA A 393 -17.24 -8.28 8.80
CA ALA A 393 -17.24 -7.63 7.49
C ALA A 393 -16.10 -8.14 6.60
N ALA A 394 -16.38 -8.36 5.32
CA ALA A 394 -15.37 -8.83 4.34
C ALA A 394 -14.19 -7.87 4.19
N ASN A 395 -14.40 -6.56 4.39
CA ASN A 395 -13.40 -5.50 4.36
C ASN A 395 -12.92 -5.06 5.75
N ARG A 396 -12.96 -5.97 6.73
CA ARG A 396 -12.54 -5.71 8.12
C ARG A 396 -11.13 -5.12 8.21
N GLN A 397 -10.18 -5.63 7.42
CA GLN A 397 -8.80 -5.12 7.45
C GLN A 397 -8.74 -3.67 7.01
N ASP A 398 -9.47 -3.31 5.96
CA ASP A 398 -9.55 -1.91 5.49
C ASP A 398 -10.16 -0.99 6.57
N MET A 399 -11.09 -1.49 7.40
CA MET A 399 -11.62 -0.74 8.54
C MET A 399 -10.57 -0.52 9.62
N ILE A 400 -9.77 -1.55 9.95
CA ILE A 400 -8.65 -1.45 10.91
C ILE A 400 -7.64 -0.40 10.44
N ASP A 401 -7.31 -0.41 9.14
CA ASP A 401 -6.33 0.49 8.54
C ASP A 401 -6.78 1.96 8.57
N THR A 402 -8.09 2.23 8.73
CA THR A 402 -8.60 3.59 8.96
C THR A 402 -8.28 4.14 10.35
N THR A 403 -7.85 3.31 11.30
CA THR A 403 -7.60 3.61 12.71
C THR A 403 -8.83 4.03 13.54
N ILE A 404 -10.03 4.00 12.94
CA ILE A 404 -11.31 4.35 13.59
C ILE A 404 -12.31 3.19 13.59
N ALA A 405 -11.86 1.95 13.43
CA ALA A 405 -12.71 0.78 13.60
C ALA A 405 -13.33 0.74 15.02
N PRO A 406 -14.58 0.24 15.21
CA PRO A 406 -15.17 0.11 16.53
C PRO A 406 -14.32 -0.76 17.47
N VAL A 407 -14.37 -0.48 18.77
CA VAL A 407 -13.59 -1.20 19.78
C VAL A 407 -14.28 -2.50 20.20
N SER A 408 -15.61 -2.43 20.41
CA SER A 408 -16.38 -3.61 20.80
C SER A 408 -16.71 -4.50 19.61
N PRO A 409 -16.58 -5.83 19.72
CA PRO A 409 -16.93 -6.75 18.63
C PRO A 409 -18.44 -6.78 18.30
N ASN A 410 -19.29 -6.35 19.24
CA ASN A 410 -20.75 -6.28 19.05
C ASN A 410 -21.21 -4.95 18.45
N GLU A 411 -20.31 -4.09 18.02
CA GLU A 411 -20.65 -2.85 17.34
C GLU A 411 -20.66 -3.04 15.84
N SER A 412 -21.42 -2.21 15.15
CA SER A 412 -21.57 -2.27 13.70
C SER A 412 -20.81 -1.17 12.99
N ALA A 413 -20.26 -1.48 11.79
CA ALA A 413 -19.62 -0.50 10.93
C ALA A 413 -19.78 -0.86 9.45
N ILE A 414 -19.88 0.17 8.62
CA ILE A 414 -19.92 0.08 7.16
C ILE A 414 -18.82 1.01 6.61
N LEU A 415 -17.82 0.43 5.97
CA LEU A 415 -16.82 1.15 5.17
C LEU A 415 -17.19 1.03 3.71
N THR A 416 -17.51 2.16 3.07
CA THR A 416 -18.01 2.16 1.70
C THR A 416 -17.61 3.43 0.95
N THR A 417 -17.61 3.35 -0.39
CA THR A 417 -17.48 4.52 -1.26
C THR A 417 -18.84 4.79 -1.90
N LEU A 418 -19.45 5.90 -1.53
CA LEU A 418 -20.76 6.28 -2.04
C LEU A 418 -20.63 7.21 -3.23
N PRO A 419 -21.46 7.05 -4.28
CA PRO A 419 -21.52 7.99 -5.37
C PRO A 419 -22.03 9.35 -4.87
N SER A 420 -21.53 10.41 -5.46
CA SER A 420 -21.97 11.77 -5.23
C SER A 420 -22.79 12.21 -6.44
N ASP A 421 -23.96 12.79 -6.18
CA ASP A 421 -24.79 13.42 -7.20
C ASP A 421 -24.80 14.93 -6.95
N PRO A 422 -24.49 15.79 -7.96
CA PRO A 422 -24.58 17.23 -7.82
C PRO A 422 -25.97 17.73 -7.39
N SER A 423 -27.03 16.97 -7.65
CA SER A 423 -28.41 17.31 -7.34
C SER A 423 -28.90 16.88 -5.96
N ALA A 424 -28.47 15.76 -5.41
CA ALA A 424 -28.68 15.34 -4.02
C ALA A 424 -28.24 13.89 -3.72
N ALA A 425 -27.03 13.66 -3.29
CA ALA A 425 -26.64 12.39 -2.67
C ALA A 425 -27.09 12.38 -1.21
N ASN A 426 -28.34 11.97 -0.97
CA ASN A 426 -28.94 11.86 0.36
C ASN A 426 -28.87 10.40 0.80
N TYR A 427 -28.36 10.17 2.00
CA TYR A 427 -28.24 8.86 2.61
C TYR A 427 -28.75 8.87 4.04
N THR A 428 -29.21 7.73 4.51
CA THR A 428 -29.70 7.57 5.87
C THR A 428 -29.04 6.35 6.52
N ALA A 429 -28.38 6.57 7.65
CA ALA A 429 -27.88 5.54 8.52
C ALA A 429 -28.88 5.28 9.65
N ILE A 430 -29.36 4.08 9.79
CA ILE A 430 -30.31 3.68 10.84
C ILE A 430 -29.63 2.71 11.79
N VAL A 431 -29.63 3.06 13.08
CA VAL A 431 -29.14 2.17 14.15
C VAL A 431 -30.30 1.72 15.00
N HIS A 432 -30.48 0.41 15.12
CA HIS A 432 -31.44 -0.24 15.99
C HIS A 432 -30.77 -1.33 16.84
N GLY A 433 -31.41 -1.71 17.93
CA GLY A 433 -30.88 -2.81 18.74
C GLY A 433 -31.27 -4.17 18.19
N LYS A 434 -30.30 -5.08 18.14
CA LYS A 434 -30.53 -6.47 17.78
C LYS A 434 -31.64 -7.08 18.65
N ASN A 435 -32.52 -7.84 18.03
CA ASN A 435 -33.69 -8.46 18.69
C ASN A 435 -34.60 -7.42 19.40
N ASN A 436 -34.73 -6.22 18.88
CA ASN A 436 -35.53 -5.12 19.46
C ASN A 436 -35.08 -4.68 20.88
N THR A 437 -33.78 -4.83 21.17
CA THR A 437 -33.20 -4.26 22.39
C THR A 437 -33.14 -2.73 22.28
N THR A 438 -33.15 -2.06 23.43
CA THR A 438 -33.13 -0.60 23.51
C THR A 438 -31.98 -0.14 24.40
N GLY A 439 -31.48 1.08 24.20
CA GLY A 439 -30.38 1.64 24.98
C GLY A 439 -29.83 2.92 24.37
N LEU A 440 -28.86 3.54 25.04
CA LEU A 440 -28.14 4.68 24.48
C LEU A 440 -27.22 4.22 23.35
N GLY A 441 -27.44 4.75 22.16
CA GLY A 441 -26.66 4.47 20.97
C GLY A 441 -26.08 5.73 20.34
N LEU A 442 -25.06 5.54 19.52
CA LEU A 442 -24.39 6.60 18.78
C LEU A 442 -24.28 6.15 17.32
N VAL A 443 -24.71 6.99 16.39
CA VAL A 443 -24.38 6.87 14.96
C VAL A 443 -23.29 7.87 14.61
N GLU A 444 -22.30 7.45 13.83
CA GLU A 444 -21.20 8.31 13.39
C GLU A 444 -20.95 8.13 11.91
N VAL A 445 -20.64 9.26 11.24
CA VAL A 445 -20.23 9.29 9.82
C VAL A 445 -18.90 10.03 9.72
N TYR A 446 -17.89 9.35 9.24
CA TYR A 446 -16.55 9.89 9.01
C TYR A 446 -16.27 10.05 7.52
N ASP A 447 -15.81 11.22 7.13
CA ASP A 447 -15.23 11.49 5.82
C ASP A 447 -13.76 11.06 5.82
N LEU A 448 -13.43 10.03 5.06
CA LEU A 448 -12.07 9.50 4.96
C LEU A 448 -11.24 10.13 3.83
N ASP A 449 -11.85 10.96 3.00
CA ASP A 449 -11.18 11.62 1.89
C ASP A 449 -10.72 13.04 2.28
N SER A 450 -9.41 13.29 2.11
CA SER A 450 -8.81 14.60 2.40
C SER A 450 -8.83 15.58 1.22
N GLY A 451 -9.12 15.09 0.00
CA GLY A 451 -9.00 15.87 -1.24
C GLY A 451 -10.17 16.83 -1.55
N PRO A 452 -10.00 17.70 -2.58
CA PRO A 452 -11.01 18.62 -3.06
C PRO A 452 -12.04 17.89 -3.92
N GLY A 453 -12.91 17.17 -3.35
CA GLY A 453 -13.96 16.43 -4.06
C GLY A 453 -15.31 16.80 -3.51
N SER A 454 -16.12 15.80 -3.29
CA SER A 454 -17.38 15.93 -2.61
C SER A 454 -17.18 16.17 -1.12
N THR A 455 -18.09 16.91 -0.48
CA THR A 455 -18.06 17.22 0.95
C THR A 455 -19.35 16.77 1.62
N LEU A 456 -19.28 16.44 2.91
CA LEU A 456 -20.46 16.35 3.76
C LEU A 456 -21.02 17.75 3.96
N LEU A 457 -22.29 17.96 3.63
CA LEU A 457 -22.95 19.27 3.78
C LEU A 457 -23.71 19.40 5.08
N ASN A 458 -24.37 18.33 5.49
CA ASN A 458 -25.18 18.33 6.71
C ASN A 458 -25.21 16.98 7.37
N ILE A 459 -25.62 16.98 8.64
CA ILE A 459 -26.29 15.87 9.29
C ILE A 459 -27.64 16.34 9.79
N SER A 460 -28.64 15.46 9.72
CA SER A 460 -29.95 15.63 10.32
C SER A 460 -30.27 14.36 11.09
N THR A 461 -30.33 14.44 12.40
CA THR A 461 -30.68 13.30 13.22
C THR A 461 -31.96 13.53 13.97
N ARG A 462 -32.91 12.63 13.79
CA ARG A 462 -34.19 12.64 14.45
C ARG A 462 -34.25 11.54 15.51
N GLY A 463 -34.79 11.90 16.66
CA GLY A 463 -35.08 10.94 17.69
C GLY A 463 -35.72 11.53 18.94
N ARG A 464 -35.88 10.71 19.96
CA ARG A 464 -36.49 11.14 21.22
C ARG A 464 -35.55 12.05 22.00
N VAL A 465 -36.05 13.23 22.35
CA VAL A 465 -35.42 14.18 23.28
C VAL A 465 -36.00 13.92 24.66
N ASP A 466 -35.14 13.48 25.57
CA ASP A 466 -35.50 13.27 26.99
C ASP A 466 -34.71 14.26 27.87
N VAL A 467 -34.98 14.22 29.18
CA VAL A 467 -34.23 14.99 30.17
C VAL A 467 -32.80 14.40 30.36
N ASP A 468 -31.87 15.21 30.85
CA ASP A 468 -30.52 14.75 31.15
C ASP A 468 -30.51 13.50 32.04
N PRO A 469 -29.65 12.49 31.75
CA PRO A 469 -28.53 12.49 30.78
C PRO A 469 -28.91 12.05 29.34
N ASN A 470 -30.19 11.91 29.02
CA ASN A 470 -30.70 11.36 27.77
C ASN A 470 -31.12 12.43 26.74
N ALA A 471 -30.58 13.65 26.86
CA ALA A 471 -30.77 14.70 25.86
C ALA A 471 -30.27 14.23 24.48
N LEU A 472 -30.86 14.78 23.41
CA LEU A 472 -30.39 14.55 22.04
C LEU A 472 -29.10 15.36 21.81
N ILE A 473 -28.02 14.67 21.46
CA ILE A 473 -26.71 15.29 21.29
C ILE A 473 -26.18 15.03 19.89
N GLY A 474 -25.97 16.11 19.14
CA GLY A 474 -25.26 16.10 17.86
C GLY A 474 -23.81 16.55 18.03
N GLY A 475 -22.84 15.74 17.62
CA GLY A 475 -21.43 16.09 17.58
C GLY A 475 -20.96 16.27 16.15
N PHE A 476 -19.97 17.15 15.94
CA PHE A 476 -19.33 17.30 14.64
C PHE A 476 -17.88 17.76 14.78
N ILE A 477 -17.06 17.42 13.79
CA ILE A 477 -15.67 17.87 13.68
C ILE A 477 -15.51 18.67 12.39
N LEU A 478 -14.95 19.85 12.49
CA LEU A 478 -14.49 20.67 11.38
C LEU A 478 -13.00 20.40 11.16
N GLY A 479 -12.67 19.84 9.99
CA GLY A 479 -11.29 19.66 9.50
C GLY A 479 -10.88 20.76 8.54
N GLY A 480 -9.63 20.70 8.08
CA GLY A 480 -8.99 21.72 7.26
C GLY A 480 -8.15 22.67 8.09
N THR A 481 -7.83 23.84 7.55
CA THR A 481 -7.04 24.88 8.25
C THR A 481 -7.78 26.21 8.35
N GLU A 482 -8.90 26.32 7.67
CA GLU A 482 -9.75 27.53 7.67
C GLU A 482 -10.99 27.33 8.52
N SER A 483 -11.45 28.43 9.18
CA SER A 483 -12.73 28.47 9.86
C SER A 483 -13.88 28.24 8.89
N LYS A 484 -14.98 27.69 9.38
CA LYS A 484 -16.18 27.44 8.57
C LYS A 484 -17.42 28.03 9.21
N ARG A 485 -18.28 28.63 8.37
CA ARG A 485 -19.61 29.09 8.78
C ARG A 485 -20.53 27.87 8.83
N VAL A 486 -21.21 27.69 9.96
CA VAL A 486 -22.18 26.61 10.17
C VAL A 486 -23.49 27.17 10.72
N LEU A 487 -24.60 26.51 10.38
CA LEU A 487 -25.89 26.70 11.02
C LEU A 487 -26.28 25.42 11.72
N VAL A 488 -26.58 25.47 12.98
CA VAL A 488 -27.14 24.36 13.76
C VAL A 488 -28.58 24.72 14.14
N ARG A 489 -29.53 23.81 13.97
CA ARG A 489 -30.91 24.02 14.35
C ARG A 489 -31.49 22.84 15.09
N ALA A 490 -32.43 23.08 15.99
CA ALA A 490 -33.24 22.09 16.68
C ALA A 490 -34.69 22.23 16.22
N ILE A 491 -35.20 21.15 15.67
CA ILE A 491 -36.55 21.08 15.10
C ILE A 491 -37.42 20.21 16.01
N GLY A 492 -38.64 20.68 16.22
CA GLY A 492 -39.63 19.97 17.04
C GLY A 492 -41.03 20.09 16.45
N PRO A 493 -41.76 21.20 16.67
CA PRO A 493 -43.15 21.33 16.28
C PRO A 493 -43.43 21.08 14.80
N SER A 494 -42.52 21.50 13.90
CA SER A 494 -42.71 21.33 12.46
C SER A 494 -42.62 19.86 12.00
N LEU A 495 -42.07 18.94 12.81
CA LEU A 495 -42.05 17.51 12.51
C LEU A 495 -43.46 16.89 12.45
N ALA A 496 -44.46 17.54 13.11
CA ALA A 496 -45.85 17.12 13.03
C ALA A 496 -46.40 17.11 11.60
N ALA A 497 -45.97 18.08 10.78
CA ALA A 497 -46.36 18.16 9.37
C ALA A 497 -45.83 16.97 8.53
N SER A 498 -44.75 16.30 8.99
CA SER A 498 -44.18 15.11 8.39
C SER A 498 -44.73 13.81 9.01
N GLY A 499 -45.78 13.86 9.80
CA GLY A 499 -46.45 12.71 10.43
C GLY A 499 -45.70 12.15 11.64
N VAL A 500 -44.72 12.85 12.21
CA VAL A 500 -43.98 12.38 13.39
C VAL A 500 -44.87 12.47 14.64
N PRO A 501 -45.10 11.37 15.36
CA PRO A 501 -45.93 11.39 16.58
C PRO A 501 -45.15 12.04 17.72
N ASN A 502 -45.91 12.76 18.60
CA ASN A 502 -45.36 13.37 19.82
C ASN A 502 -44.14 14.25 19.58
N PRO A 503 -44.15 15.20 18.63
CA PRO A 503 -43.01 16.09 18.40
C PRO A 503 -42.71 16.89 19.65
N LEU A 504 -41.43 17.27 19.85
CA LEU A 504 -41.00 18.17 20.93
C LEU A 504 -41.67 19.51 20.75
N ALA A 505 -42.36 19.99 21.75
CA ALA A 505 -43.20 21.17 21.62
C ALA A 505 -42.43 22.49 21.54
N ASP A 506 -41.25 22.53 22.16
CA ASP A 506 -40.45 23.76 22.32
C ASP A 506 -38.98 23.37 22.57
N PRO A 507 -38.14 23.26 21.52
CA PRO A 507 -36.74 22.84 21.64
C PRO A 507 -35.82 24.00 22.01
N ILE A 508 -34.89 23.79 22.92
CA ILE A 508 -33.74 24.66 23.21
C ILE A 508 -32.48 24.01 22.60
N LEU A 509 -31.67 24.81 21.96
CA LEU A 509 -30.40 24.45 21.39
C LEU A 509 -29.22 25.13 22.12
N GLU A 510 -28.24 24.33 22.54
CA GLU A 510 -26.94 24.82 23.04
C GLU A 510 -25.82 24.31 22.13
N LEU A 511 -24.87 25.19 21.78
CA LEU A 511 -23.65 24.86 21.02
C LEU A 511 -22.44 24.99 21.94
N HIS A 512 -21.64 23.95 22.04
CA HIS A 512 -20.45 23.86 22.87
C HIS A 512 -19.19 23.57 22.03
N ASP A 513 -18.05 24.04 22.53
CA ASP A 513 -16.74 23.65 21.98
C ASP A 513 -16.30 22.25 22.43
N GLY A 514 -15.13 21.79 21.95
CA GLY A 514 -14.55 20.49 22.30
C GLY A 514 -14.15 20.31 23.78
N ASN A 515 -14.11 21.39 24.56
CA ASN A 515 -13.86 21.39 26.01
C ASN A 515 -15.15 21.44 26.82
N GLY A 516 -16.31 21.52 26.16
CA GLY A 516 -17.61 21.64 26.78
C GLY A 516 -18.01 23.08 27.18
N ALA A 517 -17.25 24.07 26.75
CA ALA A 517 -17.64 25.48 27.01
C ALA A 517 -18.79 25.89 26.08
N LEU A 518 -19.82 26.53 26.67
CA LEU A 518 -20.96 27.08 25.90
C LEU A 518 -20.47 28.20 25.00
N LEU A 519 -20.67 28.04 23.70
CA LEU A 519 -20.37 29.07 22.69
C LEU A 519 -21.58 29.91 22.36
N ASP A 520 -22.79 29.30 22.33
CA ASP A 520 -24.04 29.94 21.98
C ASP A 520 -25.23 29.09 22.41
N SER A 521 -26.39 29.76 22.56
CA SER A 521 -27.67 29.07 22.80
C SER A 521 -28.82 29.88 22.17
N ASN A 522 -29.86 29.12 21.78
CA ASN A 522 -31.08 29.73 21.26
C ASN A 522 -32.28 28.88 21.68
N ASP A 523 -33.38 29.59 22.00
CA ASP A 523 -34.67 29.03 22.32
C ASP A 523 -35.62 29.19 21.12
N ASP A 524 -35.89 30.46 20.75
CA ASP A 524 -36.75 30.86 19.63
C ASP A 524 -35.90 31.52 18.53
N TRP A 525 -35.70 30.88 17.37
CA TRP A 525 -34.85 31.43 16.31
C TRP A 525 -35.31 32.80 15.78
N GLY A 526 -36.64 33.01 15.80
CA GLY A 526 -37.23 34.30 15.38
C GLY A 526 -36.89 35.48 16.28
N LEU A 527 -36.37 35.22 17.48
CA LEU A 527 -35.89 36.24 18.44
C LEU A 527 -34.37 36.34 18.49
N SER A 528 -33.67 35.50 17.70
CA SER A 528 -32.20 35.51 17.63
C SER A 528 -31.69 36.85 17.07
N PRO A 529 -30.57 37.38 17.60
CA PRO A 529 -29.88 38.52 16.98
C PRO A 529 -29.41 38.21 15.56
N ASP A 530 -29.21 36.92 15.23
CA ASP A 530 -28.77 36.44 13.93
C ASP A 530 -29.95 36.03 13.02
N GLN A 531 -31.20 36.39 13.37
CA GLN A 531 -32.42 36.02 12.63
C GLN A 531 -32.32 36.28 11.13
N ALA A 532 -31.82 37.45 10.73
CA ALA A 532 -31.70 37.81 9.32
C ALA A 532 -30.75 36.90 8.56
N GLU A 533 -29.65 36.49 9.19
CA GLU A 533 -28.67 35.57 8.64
C GLU A 533 -29.22 34.15 8.58
N ILE A 534 -29.90 33.70 9.64
CA ILE A 534 -30.58 32.39 9.68
C ILE A 534 -31.61 32.33 8.53
N GLN A 535 -32.41 33.39 8.34
CA GLN A 535 -33.37 33.45 7.23
C GLN A 535 -32.70 33.40 5.86
N ALA A 536 -31.59 34.13 5.68
CA ALA A 536 -30.84 34.19 4.42
C ALA A 536 -30.14 32.85 4.07
N SER A 537 -29.91 31.99 5.03
CA SER A 537 -29.29 30.67 4.82
C SER A 537 -30.11 29.71 3.94
N GLY A 538 -31.42 29.95 3.82
CA GLY A 538 -32.37 29.07 3.13
C GLY A 538 -32.76 27.81 3.89
N VAL A 539 -32.23 27.62 5.11
CA VAL A 539 -32.53 26.47 5.98
C VAL A 539 -33.04 26.90 7.36
N ALA A 540 -33.62 28.11 7.45
CA ALA A 540 -34.26 28.56 8.67
C ALA A 540 -35.38 27.61 9.13
N PRO A 541 -35.59 27.41 10.46
CA PRO A 541 -36.74 26.66 10.95
C PRO A 541 -38.07 27.31 10.49
N THR A 542 -39.11 26.49 10.32
CA THR A 542 -40.41 26.97 9.85
C THR A 542 -41.36 27.37 10.99
N ASN A 543 -41.13 26.83 12.18
CA ASN A 543 -41.90 27.17 13.36
C ASN A 543 -41.13 28.19 14.24
N PRO A 544 -41.76 29.28 14.74
CA PRO A 544 -41.04 30.26 15.53
C PRO A 544 -40.48 29.75 16.86
N LYS A 545 -41.03 28.65 17.39
CA LYS A 545 -40.57 27.98 18.62
C LYS A 545 -39.39 27.05 18.42
N GLU A 546 -38.89 26.91 17.23
CA GLU A 546 -37.71 26.10 16.95
C GLU A 546 -36.44 26.95 17.09
N SER A 547 -35.34 26.30 17.38
CA SER A 547 -34.08 26.98 17.68
C SER A 547 -33.11 26.94 16.52
N ALA A 548 -32.32 27.98 16.34
CA ALA A 548 -31.19 27.99 15.40
C ALA A 548 -30.07 28.93 15.85
N VAL A 549 -28.84 28.50 15.57
CA VAL A 549 -27.60 29.24 15.84
C VAL A 549 -26.75 29.24 14.58
N VAL A 550 -26.22 30.43 14.21
CA VAL A 550 -25.23 30.59 13.13
C VAL A 550 -23.90 31.05 13.71
N ARG A 551 -22.81 30.38 13.37
CA ARG A 551 -21.46 30.73 13.85
C ARG A 551 -20.39 30.45 12.82
N ILE A 552 -19.33 31.27 12.85
CA ILE A 552 -18.06 30.96 12.20
C ILE A 552 -17.20 30.25 13.25
N LEU A 553 -16.91 28.97 13.02
CA LEU A 553 -16.17 28.10 13.94
C LEU A 553 -14.79 27.77 13.38
N PRO A 554 -13.75 27.74 14.20
CA PRO A 554 -12.44 27.22 13.81
C PRO A 554 -12.50 25.70 13.56
N THR A 555 -11.41 25.13 13.09
CA THR A 555 -11.26 23.68 13.02
C THR A 555 -11.25 23.07 14.43
N GLY A 556 -11.86 21.90 14.59
CA GLY A 556 -11.98 21.20 15.87
C GLY A 556 -13.32 20.53 16.09
N PRO A 557 -13.52 19.89 17.26
CA PRO A 557 -14.76 19.24 17.65
C PRO A 557 -15.74 20.22 18.30
N PHE A 558 -17.05 20.00 18.06
CA PHE A 558 -18.15 20.76 18.62
C PHE A 558 -19.32 19.85 18.96
N THR A 559 -20.16 20.30 19.89
CA THR A 559 -21.33 19.58 20.35
C THR A 559 -22.56 20.46 20.38
N ALA A 560 -23.65 20.00 19.76
CA ALA A 560 -24.97 20.61 19.84
C ALA A 560 -25.86 19.77 20.76
N ILE A 561 -26.46 20.37 21.75
CA ILE A 561 -27.35 19.71 22.71
C ILE A 561 -28.77 20.26 22.57
N VAL A 562 -29.75 19.38 22.36
CA VAL A 562 -31.16 19.71 22.25
C VAL A 562 -31.91 19.22 23.47
N ARG A 563 -32.65 20.14 24.10
CA ARG A 563 -33.54 19.87 25.24
C ARG A 563 -34.91 20.47 24.97
N GLY A 564 -35.90 20.06 25.71
CA GLY A 564 -37.21 20.73 25.69
C GLY A 564 -37.32 21.79 26.79
N VAL A 565 -37.90 22.95 26.48
CA VAL A 565 -38.25 24.00 27.45
C VAL A 565 -38.98 23.37 28.64
N ASN A 566 -38.62 23.79 29.85
CA ASN A 566 -39.19 23.26 31.10
C ASN A 566 -39.11 21.72 31.26
N ASN A 567 -38.04 21.11 30.71
CA ASN A 567 -37.82 19.63 30.74
C ASN A 567 -38.93 18.84 30.03
N THR A 568 -39.59 19.43 29.04
CA THR A 568 -40.54 18.72 28.19
C THR A 568 -39.80 17.70 27.32
N THR A 569 -40.50 16.62 26.98
CA THR A 569 -39.93 15.54 26.17
C THR A 569 -40.76 15.30 24.92
N GLY A 570 -40.14 14.79 23.86
CA GLY A 570 -40.80 14.55 22.59
C GLY A 570 -39.82 14.13 21.50
N VAL A 571 -40.30 13.95 20.29
CA VAL A 571 -39.42 13.65 19.15
C VAL A 571 -38.93 14.99 18.59
N GLY A 572 -37.61 15.16 18.55
CA GLY A 572 -36.93 16.31 17.98
C GLY A 572 -35.90 15.91 16.93
N SER A 573 -35.37 16.89 16.21
CA SER A 573 -34.23 16.72 15.30
C SER A 573 -33.17 17.76 15.62
N VAL A 574 -31.92 17.34 15.62
CA VAL A 574 -30.75 18.23 15.54
C VAL A 574 -30.21 18.19 14.14
N GLU A 575 -29.99 19.33 13.56
CA GLU A 575 -29.51 19.46 12.19
C GLU A 575 -28.37 20.45 12.11
N LEU A 576 -27.30 20.06 11.41
CA LEU A 576 -26.14 20.90 11.16
C LEU A 576 -26.00 21.10 9.65
N TYR A 577 -25.75 22.32 9.24
CA TYR A 577 -25.49 22.72 7.86
C TYR A 577 -24.17 23.45 7.75
N GLN A 578 -23.34 23.03 6.82
CA GLN A 578 -22.20 23.81 6.40
C GLN A 578 -22.69 24.89 5.42
N LEU A 579 -22.49 26.15 5.77
CA LEU A 579 -22.84 27.29 4.92
C LEU A 579 -21.65 27.70 4.03
N ASN A 580 -21.96 28.32 2.87
CA ASN A 580 -20.94 28.82 1.94
C ASN A 580 -20.33 30.14 2.44
#